data_95a31155aa2e4190c32736bd777f9da1
#
_entry.id   95a31155aa2e4190c32736bd777f9da1
#
_cell.length_a   1.000
_cell.length_b   1.000
_cell.length_c   1.000
_cell.angle_alpha   90.00
_cell.angle_beta   90.00
_cell.angle_gamma   90.00
#
_symmetry.space_group_name_H-M   'P 1'
#
loop_
_entity.id
_entity.type
_entity.pdbx_description
1 polymer ?
#
loop_
_entity_poly.entity_id
_entity_poly.type
_entity_poly.pdbx_seq_one_letter_code
_entity_poly.pdbx_strand_id
1 'polypeptide(L)'
;MIGNRLLRKMALALLLGGAALLPHGAHAQGAKAAAESLFQAAKQLMADKKFAAACPKLAESQRLDPSPGTQLNLARCYEGLGKTASAWAEYKGAAVLAHQLGQKDREDGARDLARELEPKLSKLTIVAAATPGLVVKSDGIEIGAASFGTALSVDPGEHVIEASAPGYEPWRVTVTIGPNADAKTASVPVL
;
A
#
# COMPACT_ATOMS: atom_id res chain seq x y z
N MET A 1 -19.31 65.91 -60.37
CA MET A 1 -19.17 64.60 -61.04
C MET A 1 -18.51 63.67 -60.09
N ILE A 2 -19.29 62.89 -59.38
CA ILE A 2 -19.50 61.45 -59.41
C ILE A 2 -18.26 60.64 -59.03
N GLY A 3 -18.35 59.92 -57.94
CA GLY A 3 -17.44 58.81 -57.67
C GLY A 3 -17.55 58.27 -56.28
N ASN A 4 -18.67 57.60 -55.99
CA ASN A 4 -18.83 56.69 -54.82
C ASN A 4 -17.79 55.61 -54.84
N ARG A 5 -17.08 55.38 -53.73
CA ARG A 5 -16.44 54.10 -53.46
C ARG A 5 -16.80 53.61 -52.07
N LEU A 6 -17.50 52.48 -52.08
CA LEU A 6 -17.91 51.70 -50.93
C LEU A 6 -16.72 51.33 -50.02
N LEU A 7 -16.83 51.73 -48.77
CA LEU A 7 -16.01 51.15 -47.70
C LEU A 7 -16.54 49.75 -47.36
N ARG A 8 -15.79 48.69 -47.71
CA ARG A 8 -15.96 47.35 -47.23
C ARG A 8 -15.51 47.32 -45.76
N LYS A 9 -16.47 47.17 -44.89
CA LYS A 9 -16.21 46.83 -43.47
C LYS A 9 -15.77 45.35 -43.36
N MET A 10 -14.49 45.10 -43.15
CA MET A 10 -13.99 43.80 -42.70
C MET A 10 -14.18 43.74 -41.21
N ALA A 11 -15.17 42.93 -40.77
CA ALA A 11 -15.34 42.56 -39.39
C ALA A 11 -14.34 41.45 -39.07
N LEU A 12 -13.32 41.79 -38.28
CA LEU A 12 -12.36 40.82 -37.72
C LEU A 12 -12.98 40.20 -36.50
N ALA A 13 -13.48 38.95 -36.62
CA ALA A 13 -13.97 38.18 -35.50
C ALA A 13 -12.78 37.65 -34.70
N LEU A 14 -12.51 38.22 -33.51
CA LEU A 14 -11.61 37.67 -32.51
C LEU A 14 -12.30 36.46 -31.88
N LEU A 15 -11.90 35.26 -32.27
CA LEU A 15 -12.17 34.02 -31.53
C LEU A 15 -11.30 33.98 -30.25
N LEU A 16 -11.87 34.43 -29.14
CA LEU A 16 -11.31 34.21 -27.81
C LEU A 16 -11.47 32.73 -27.47
N GLY A 17 -10.42 31.95 -27.75
CA GLY A 17 -10.30 30.58 -27.25
C GLY A 17 -10.15 30.58 -25.72
N GLY A 18 -11.25 30.43 -25.00
CA GLY A 18 -11.24 30.22 -23.57
C GLY A 18 -10.63 28.85 -23.26
N ALA A 19 -9.35 28.81 -22.89
CA ALA A 19 -8.76 27.63 -22.26
C ALA A 19 -9.47 27.44 -20.91
N ALA A 20 -10.34 26.44 -20.81
CA ALA A 20 -10.94 26.02 -19.57
C ALA A 20 -9.81 25.49 -18.66
N LEU A 21 -9.34 26.32 -17.74
CA LEU A 21 -8.49 25.93 -16.63
C LEU A 21 -9.31 25.00 -15.73
N LEU A 22 -9.18 23.69 -15.94
CA LEU A 22 -9.78 22.69 -15.05
C LEU A 22 -9.20 22.86 -13.64
N PRO A 23 -10.01 22.96 -12.60
CA PRO A 23 -9.54 23.19 -11.25
C PRO A 23 -8.94 21.89 -10.67
N HIS A 24 -7.68 21.62 -10.96
CA HIS A 24 -6.92 20.51 -10.37
C HIS A 24 -6.77 20.65 -8.84
N GLY A 25 -6.94 21.84 -8.29
CA GLY A 25 -6.81 22.12 -6.85
C GLY A 25 -7.96 21.59 -5.98
N ALA A 26 -9.18 21.54 -6.49
CA ALA A 26 -10.35 21.17 -5.69
C ALA A 26 -10.35 19.68 -5.30
N HIS A 27 -9.90 18.79 -6.17
CA HIS A 27 -9.80 17.36 -5.89
C HIS A 27 -8.70 17.05 -4.85
N ALA A 28 -7.56 17.70 -4.93
CA ALA A 28 -6.46 17.53 -3.97
C ALA A 28 -6.82 18.01 -2.57
N GLN A 29 -7.54 19.14 -2.46
CA GLN A 29 -8.02 19.66 -1.17
C GLN A 29 -9.06 18.74 -0.55
N GLY A 30 -9.99 18.18 -1.35
CA GLY A 30 -10.98 17.22 -0.90
C GLY A 30 -10.34 15.93 -0.37
N ALA A 31 -9.33 15.39 -1.07
CA ALA A 31 -8.60 14.20 -0.64
C ALA A 31 -7.88 14.42 0.69
N LYS A 32 -7.21 15.56 0.86
CA LYS A 32 -6.53 15.90 2.10
C LYS A 32 -7.49 16.07 3.29
N ALA A 33 -8.62 16.72 3.10
CA ALA A 33 -9.65 16.85 4.13
C ALA A 33 -10.24 15.50 4.53
N ALA A 34 -10.46 14.61 3.56
CA ALA A 34 -10.92 13.24 3.82
C ALA A 34 -9.86 12.42 4.57
N ALA A 35 -8.58 12.55 4.19
CA ALA A 35 -7.47 11.90 4.88
C ALA A 35 -7.41 12.30 6.36
N GLU A 36 -7.49 13.60 6.65
CA GLU A 36 -7.48 14.11 8.03
C GLU A 36 -8.69 13.59 8.83
N SER A 37 -9.89 13.60 8.26
CA SER A 37 -11.08 13.08 8.92
C SER A 37 -10.94 11.60 9.27
N LEU A 38 -10.40 10.79 8.35
CA LEU A 38 -10.12 9.36 8.56
C LEU A 38 -9.07 9.15 9.65
N PHE A 39 -8.01 9.95 9.63
CA PHE A 39 -6.94 9.90 10.63
C PHE A 39 -7.48 10.17 12.03
N GLN A 40 -8.27 11.24 12.22
CA GLN A 40 -8.84 11.57 13.53
C GLN A 40 -9.81 10.49 14.01
N ALA A 41 -10.69 9.97 13.13
CA ALA A 41 -11.58 8.87 13.48
C ALA A 41 -10.80 7.60 13.89
N ALA A 42 -9.71 7.29 13.19
CA ALA A 42 -8.87 6.15 13.52
C ALA A 42 -8.16 6.33 14.87
N LYS A 43 -7.67 7.52 15.19
CA LYS A 43 -7.05 7.81 16.51
C LYS A 43 -8.00 7.55 17.67
N GLN A 44 -9.27 7.93 17.55
CA GLN A 44 -10.27 7.63 18.57
C GLN A 44 -10.47 6.13 18.73
N LEU A 45 -10.58 5.41 17.61
CA LEU A 45 -10.72 3.94 17.63
C LEU A 45 -9.48 3.25 18.24
N MET A 46 -8.29 3.76 17.98
CA MET A 46 -7.05 3.24 18.59
C MET A 46 -7.02 3.48 20.10
N ALA A 47 -7.46 4.64 20.57
CA ALA A 47 -7.58 4.92 22.00
C ALA A 47 -8.54 3.94 22.70
N ASP A 48 -9.61 3.55 22.02
CA ASP A 48 -10.56 2.54 22.46
C ASP A 48 -10.06 1.08 22.23
N LYS A 49 -8.83 0.88 21.74
CA LYS A 49 -8.26 -0.42 21.33
C LYS A 49 -9.06 -1.16 20.24
N LYS A 50 -9.87 -0.43 19.48
CA LYS A 50 -10.66 -0.98 18.34
C LYS A 50 -9.80 -1.02 17.07
N PHE A 51 -8.66 -1.71 17.11
CA PHE A 51 -7.66 -1.72 16.04
C PHE A 51 -8.21 -2.24 14.71
N ALA A 52 -9.05 -3.27 14.73
CA ALA A 52 -9.65 -3.81 13.50
C ALA A 52 -10.47 -2.78 12.71
N ALA A 53 -11.10 -1.82 13.41
CA ALA A 53 -11.83 -0.72 12.79
C ALA A 53 -10.94 0.50 12.48
N ALA A 54 -9.84 0.68 13.20
CA ALA A 54 -8.91 1.79 13.06
C ALA A 54 -7.98 1.62 11.84
N CYS A 55 -7.35 0.45 11.69
CA CYS A 55 -6.32 0.22 10.68
C CYS A 55 -6.79 0.50 9.24
N PRO A 56 -7.99 0.05 8.79
CA PRO A 56 -8.47 0.40 7.45
C PRO A 56 -8.63 1.91 7.21
N LYS A 57 -9.01 2.67 8.26
CA LYS A 57 -9.12 4.13 8.15
C LYS A 57 -7.74 4.80 8.04
N LEU A 58 -6.74 4.31 8.78
CA LEU A 58 -5.36 4.80 8.64
C LEU A 58 -4.77 4.46 7.28
N ALA A 59 -5.01 3.25 6.78
CA ALA A 59 -4.56 2.84 5.46
C ALA A 59 -5.15 3.72 4.36
N GLU A 60 -6.46 4.02 4.44
CA GLU A 60 -7.10 4.91 3.48
C GLU A 60 -6.64 6.37 3.63
N SER A 61 -6.45 6.85 4.88
CA SER A 61 -5.86 8.17 5.13
C SER A 61 -4.47 8.29 4.50
N GLN A 62 -3.61 7.28 4.70
CA GLN A 62 -2.27 7.23 4.12
C GLN A 62 -2.29 7.18 2.60
N ARG A 63 -3.25 6.50 2.00
CA ARG A 63 -3.42 6.45 0.54
C ARG A 63 -3.85 7.81 -0.03
N LEU A 64 -4.71 8.55 0.67
CA LEU A 64 -5.24 9.85 0.23
C LEU A 64 -4.25 11.00 0.40
N ASP A 65 -3.51 11.01 1.50
CA ASP A 65 -2.50 12.05 1.83
C ASP A 65 -1.33 11.40 2.59
N PRO A 66 -0.32 10.87 1.87
CA PRO A 66 0.79 10.15 2.48
C PRO A 66 1.57 11.02 3.46
N SER A 67 1.72 10.56 4.71
CA SER A 67 2.54 11.22 5.70
C SER A 67 3.27 10.24 6.62
N PRO A 68 4.48 10.56 7.08
CA PRO A 68 5.19 9.69 8.03
C PRO A 68 4.41 9.49 9.32
N GLY A 69 3.66 10.50 9.77
CA GLY A 69 2.84 10.44 10.99
C GLY A 69 1.68 9.45 10.87
N THR A 70 0.95 9.48 9.75
CA THR A 70 -0.14 8.52 9.48
C THR A 70 0.42 7.11 9.36
N GLN A 71 1.53 6.94 8.67
CA GLN A 71 2.16 5.64 8.47
C GLN A 71 2.68 5.04 9.78
N LEU A 72 3.27 5.85 10.68
CA LEU A 72 3.63 5.42 12.03
C LEU A 72 2.42 4.97 12.86
N ASN A 73 1.28 5.67 12.76
CA ASN A 73 0.06 5.25 13.44
C ASN A 73 -0.52 3.96 12.84
N LEU A 74 -0.42 3.76 11.52
CA LEU A 74 -0.83 2.53 10.86
C LEU A 74 0.03 1.34 11.33
N ALA A 75 1.35 1.53 11.44
CA ALA A 75 2.25 0.53 12.00
C ALA A 75 1.84 0.11 13.41
N ARG A 76 1.62 1.08 14.31
CA ARG A 76 1.14 0.82 15.69
C ARG A 76 -0.23 0.14 15.70
N CYS A 77 -1.09 0.48 14.76
CA CYS A 77 -2.39 -0.16 14.63
C CYS A 77 -2.24 -1.65 14.28
N TYR A 78 -1.34 -1.99 13.36
CA TYR A 78 -1.04 -3.38 13.02
C TYR A 78 -0.38 -4.14 14.19
N GLU A 79 0.49 -3.50 14.97
CA GLU A 79 1.00 -4.11 16.21
C GLU A 79 -0.14 -4.44 17.19
N GLY A 80 -1.12 -3.54 17.32
CA GLY A 80 -2.30 -3.78 18.15
C GLY A 80 -3.16 -4.96 17.68
N LEU A 81 -3.05 -5.36 16.42
CA LEU A 81 -3.66 -6.56 15.83
C LEU A 81 -2.75 -7.80 15.87
N GLY A 82 -1.51 -7.68 16.37
CA GLY A 82 -0.52 -8.75 16.30
C GLY A 82 0.05 -8.98 14.90
N LYS A 83 -0.19 -8.09 13.95
CA LYS A 83 0.31 -8.14 12.58
C LYS A 83 1.74 -7.59 12.51
N THR A 84 2.69 -8.40 12.96
CA THR A 84 4.08 -7.98 13.18
C THR A 84 4.80 -7.63 11.88
N ALA A 85 4.60 -8.40 10.81
CA ALA A 85 5.25 -8.14 9.52
C ALA A 85 4.67 -6.90 8.83
N SER A 86 3.35 -6.73 8.87
CA SER A 86 2.68 -5.51 8.39
C SER A 86 3.17 -4.28 9.13
N ALA A 87 3.24 -4.33 10.47
CA ALA A 87 3.74 -3.22 11.29
C ALA A 87 5.19 -2.87 10.94
N TRP A 88 6.06 -3.87 10.83
CA TRP A 88 7.45 -3.69 10.44
C TRP A 88 7.59 -3.02 9.07
N ALA A 89 6.81 -3.46 8.08
CA ALA A 89 6.82 -2.87 6.74
C ALA A 89 6.39 -1.39 6.77
N GLU A 90 5.35 -1.06 7.55
CA GLU A 90 4.89 0.33 7.70
C GLU A 90 5.91 1.20 8.44
N TYR A 91 6.59 0.71 9.47
CA TYR A 91 7.68 1.46 10.11
C TYR A 91 8.82 1.74 9.15
N LYS A 92 9.23 0.77 8.33
CA LYS A 92 10.23 0.99 7.28
C LYS A 92 9.78 2.02 6.25
N GLY A 93 8.53 1.94 5.81
CA GLY A 93 7.94 2.92 4.90
C GLY A 93 7.91 4.32 5.50
N ALA A 94 7.53 4.45 6.77
CA ALA A 94 7.53 5.72 7.49
C ALA A 94 8.93 6.34 7.58
N ALA A 95 9.97 5.52 7.81
CA ALA A 95 11.35 5.97 7.83
C ALA A 95 11.79 6.50 6.45
N VAL A 96 11.43 5.80 5.37
CA VAL A 96 11.75 6.24 4.00
C VAL A 96 11.04 7.57 3.69
N LEU A 97 9.76 7.68 4.00
CA LEU A 97 9.00 8.91 3.76
C LEU A 97 9.50 10.08 4.61
N ALA A 98 9.84 9.84 5.88
CA ALA A 98 10.43 10.84 6.77
C ALA A 98 11.79 11.33 6.24
N HIS A 99 12.62 10.42 5.73
CA HIS A 99 13.90 10.76 5.08
C HIS A 99 13.69 11.70 3.88
N GLN A 100 12.76 11.37 2.98
CA GLN A 100 12.44 12.18 1.81
C GLN A 100 11.97 13.60 2.16
N LEU A 101 11.33 13.75 3.33
CA LEU A 101 10.84 15.02 3.84
C LEU A 101 11.82 15.74 4.78
N GLY A 102 13.05 15.23 4.96
CA GLY A 102 14.06 15.79 5.85
C GLY A 102 13.70 15.73 7.35
N GLN A 103 12.79 14.86 7.77
CA GLN A 103 12.31 14.71 9.14
C GLN A 103 13.15 13.68 9.90
N LYS A 104 14.39 14.05 10.22
CA LYS A 104 15.40 13.14 10.78
C LYS A 104 14.95 12.39 12.04
N ASP A 105 14.36 13.10 13.00
CA ASP A 105 13.94 12.48 14.27
C ASP A 105 12.84 11.40 14.05
N ARG A 106 11.95 11.63 13.09
CA ARG A 106 10.92 10.65 12.72
C ARG A 106 11.51 9.47 11.96
N GLU A 107 12.48 9.73 11.08
CA GLU A 107 13.21 8.70 10.37
C GLU A 107 13.91 7.76 11.34
N ASP A 108 14.67 8.32 12.29
CA ASP A 108 15.42 7.54 13.27
C ASP A 108 14.47 6.75 14.19
N GLY A 109 13.44 7.40 14.73
CA GLY A 109 12.43 6.73 15.55
C GLY A 109 11.68 5.61 14.82
N ALA A 110 11.36 5.80 13.54
CA ALA A 110 10.72 4.75 12.75
C ALA A 110 11.65 3.57 12.47
N ARG A 111 12.94 3.84 12.21
CA ARG A 111 13.96 2.79 12.04
C ARG A 111 14.18 1.99 13.32
N ASP A 112 14.18 2.65 14.47
CA ASP A 112 14.33 2.01 15.77
C ASP A 112 13.16 1.05 16.02
N LEU A 113 11.93 1.49 15.83
CA LEU A 113 10.73 0.66 15.96
C LEU A 113 10.75 -0.54 15.00
N ALA A 114 11.19 -0.34 13.74
CA ALA A 114 11.34 -1.44 12.80
C ALA A 114 12.37 -2.47 13.30
N ARG A 115 13.53 -2.02 13.80
CA ARG A 115 14.57 -2.91 14.34
C ARG A 115 14.10 -3.71 15.56
N GLU A 116 13.25 -3.15 16.40
CA GLU A 116 12.67 -3.85 17.55
C GLU A 116 11.74 -5.00 17.14
N LEU A 117 11.11 -4.92 15.97
CA LEU A 117 10.23 -5.95 15.44
C LEU A 117 10.98 -7.05 14.67
N GLU A 118 12.16 -6.75 14.09
CA GLU A 118 12.91 -7.70 13.26
C GLU A 118 13.11 -9.08 13.89
N PRO A 119 13.53 -9.20 15.16
CA PRO A 119 13.71 -10.51 15.80
C PRO A 119 12.38 -11.25 16.09
N LYS A 120 11.24 -10.58 15.97
CA LYS A 120 9.91 -11.13 16.21
C LYS A 120 9.19 -11.55 14.93
N LEU A 121 9.77 -11.25 13.76
CA LEU A 121 9.14 -11.49 12.46
C LEU A 121 9.01 -12.99 12.19
N SER A 122 7.79 -13.45 12.01
CA SER A 122 7.52 -14.81 11.53
C SER A 122 7.77 -14.91 10.03
N LYS A 123 8.12 -16.10 9.56
CA LYS A 123 8.60 -16.36 8.21
C LYS A 123 7.82 -17.48 7.54
N LEU A 124 7.51 -17.29 6.27
CA LEU A 124 7.00 -18.32 5.39
C LEU A 124 7.95 -18.50 4.21
N THR A 125 8.43 -19.72 4.02
CA THR A 125 9.20 -20.12 2.84
C THR A 125 8.31 -20.93 1.92
N ILE A 126 8.17 -20.50 0.66
CA ILE A 126 7.45 -21.26 -0.36
C ILE A 126 8.47 -21.95 -1.24
N VAL A 127 8.41 -23.25 -1.32
CA VAL A 127 9.26 -24.08 -2.18
C VAL A 127 8.40 -24.68 -3.28
N ALA A 128 8.79 -24.51 -4.53
CA ALA A 128 8.08 -25.06 -5.67
C ALA A 128 9.09 -25.62 -6.68
N ALA A 129 8.76 -26.79 -7.25
CA ALA A 129 9.51 -27.32 -8.38
C ALA A 129 9.16 -26.53 -9.66
N ALA A 130 10.13 -26.46 -10.57
CA ALA A 130 9.90 -25.82 -11.86
C ALA A 130 8.88 -26.61 -12.69
N THR A 131 7.71 -26.04 -12.88
CA THR A 131 6.66 -26.55 -13.79
C THR A 131 6.37 -25.47 -14.84
N PRO A 132 6.32 -25.78 -16.13
CA PRO A 132 6.03 -24.79 -17.16
C PRO A 132 4.68 -24.10 -16.91
N GLY A 133 4.69 -22.75 -16.86
CA GLY A 133 3.49 -21.96 -16.61
C GLY A 133 2.99 -22.00 -15.17
N LEU A 134 3.82 -22.43 -14.21
CA LEU A 134 3.47 -22.42 -12.79
C LEU A 134 3.21 -20.99 -12.29
N VAL A 135 2.03 -20.78 -11.72
CA VAL A 135 1.65 -19.58 -10.96
C VAL A 135 1.41 -19.99 -9.52
N VAL A 136 2.11 -19.34 -8.59
CA VAL A 136 1.94 -19.54 -7.15
C VAL A 136 1.40 -18.25 -6.53
N LYS A 137 0.40 -18.37 -5.67
CA LYS A 137 -0.16 -17.24 -4.91
C LYS A 137 -0.10 -17.52 -3.42
N SER A 138 0.15 -16.48 -2.65
CA SER A 138 0.00 -16.44 -1.19
C SER A 138 -1.05 -15.41 -0.85
N ASP A 139 -2.14 -15.81 -0.21
CA ASP A 139 -3.28 -14.94 0.13
C ASP A 139 -3.82 -14.15 -1.08
N GLY A 140 -3.87 -14.81 -2.24
CA GLY A 140 -4.32 -14.23 -3.50
C GLY A 140 -3.29 -13.36 -4.23
N ILE A 141 -2.13 -13.09 -3.64
CA ILE A 141 -1.04 -12.31 -4.23
C ILE A 141 -0.06 -13.27 -4.93
N GLU A 142 0.22 -13.01 -6.20
CA GLU A 142 1.18 -13.82 -6.97
C GLU A 142 2.61 -13.65 -6.43
N ILE A 143 3.26 -14.77 -6.17
CA ILE A 143 4.64 -14.85 -5.69
C ILE A 143 5.53 -15.24 -6.87
N GLY A 144 6.40 -14.32 -7.29
CA GLY A 144 7.32 -14.58 -8.39
C GLY A 144 8.33 -15.70 -8.07
N ALA A 145 8.69 -16.48 -9.09
CA ALA A 145 9.60 -17.61 -8.95
C ALA A 145 10.96 -17.26 -8.30
N ALA A 146 11.43 -16.02 -8.46
CA ALA A 146 12.65 -15.54 -7.81
C ALA A 146 12.55 -15.50 -6.27
N SER A 147 11.35 -15.54 -5.71
CA SER A 147 11.13 -15.56 -4.26
C SER A 147 11.05 -16.98 -3.69
N PHE A 148 11.01 -18.01 -4.53
CA PHE A 148 10.95 -19.40 -4.04
C PHE A 148 12.23 -19.75 -3.28
N GLY A 149 12.06 -20.43 -2.16
CA GLY A 149 13.15 -20.75 -1.23
C GLY A 149 13.59 -19.58 -0.33
N THR A 150 13.04 -18.36 -0.53
CA THR A 150 13.34 -17.22 0.33
C THR A 150 12.36 -17.18 1.50
N ALA A 151 12.88 -16.96 2.71
CA ALA A 151 12.06 -16.80 3.92
C ALA A 151 11.43 -15.40 3.95
N LEU A 152 10.18 -15.28 3.53
CA LEU A 152 9.42 -14.03 3.50
C LEU A 152 8.83 -13.72 4.88
N SER A 153 8.90 -12.46 5.31
CA SER A 153 8.22 -12.02 6.53
C SER A 153 6.71 -11.99 6.29
N VAL A 154 5.96 -12.63 7.16
CA VAL A 154 4.49 -12.71 7.11
C VAL A 154 3.89 -12.43 8.48
N ASP A 155 2.63 -11.98 8.49
CA ASP A 155 1.90 -11.82 9.75
C ASP A 155 1.58 -13.18 10.37
N PRO A 156 1.42 -13.28 11.69
CA PRO A 156 0.82 -14.44 12.31
C PRO A 156 -0.62 -14.67 11.84
N GLY A 157 -1.02 -15.93 11.68
CA GLY A 157 -2.36 -16.29 11.23
C GLY A 157 -2.35 -17.39 10.18
N GLU A 158 -3.50 -17.60 9.53
CA GLU A 158 -3.64 -18.54 8.43
C GLU A 158 -3.25 -17.88 7.12
N HIS A 159 -2.41 -18.57 6.34
CA HIS A 159 -1.99 -18.17 5.00
C HIS A 159 -2.37 -19.25 4.01
N VAL A 160 -3.02 -18.82 2.93
CA VAL A 160 -3.47 -19.72 1.87
C VAL A 160 -2.47 -19.68 0.72
N ILE A 161 -1.85 -20.81 0.44
CA ILE A 161 -0.95 -20.98 -0.70
C ILE A 161 -1.68 -21.75 -1.77
N GLU A 162 -1.72 -21.20 -2.98
CA GLU A 162 -2.35 -21.77 -4.16
C GLU A 162 -1.31 -21.91 -5.26
N ALA A 163 -1.38 -23.02 -6.00
CA ALA A 163 -0.54 -23.23 -7.17
C ALA A 163 -1.38 -23.75 -8.33
N SER A 164 -1.09 -23.27 -9.53
CA SER A 164 -1.76 -23.69 -10.75
C SER A 164 -0.80 -23.66 -11.93
N ALA A 165 -1.00 -24.58 -12.89
CA ALA A 165 -0.29 -24.60 -14.17
C ALA A 165 -1.23 -25.08 -15.28
N PRO A 166 -1.03 -24.68 -16.56
CA PRO A 166 -1.86 -25.12 -17.66
C PRO A 166 -1.87 -26.64 -17.82
N GLY A 167 -3.05 -27.24 -17.84
CA GLY A 167 -3.23 -28.70 -18.00
C GLY A 167 -3.05 -29.51 -16.70
N TYR A 168 -2.88 -28.88 -15.57
CA TYR A 168 -2.75 -29.52 -14.27
C TYR A 168 -3.89 -29.12 -13.32
N GLU A 169 -4.22 -30.01 -12.39
CA GLU A 169 -5.18 -29.70 -11.32
C GLU A 169 -4.59 -28.65 -10.36
N PRO A 170 -5.37 -27.63 -9.98
CA PRO A 170 -4.92 -26.63 -9.02
C PRO A 170 -4.66 -27.26 -7.64
N TRP A 171 -3.61 -26.82 -7.00
CA TRP A 171 -3.26 -27.23 -5.64
C TRP A 171 -3.44 -26.09 -4.66
N ARG A 172 -3.85 -26.41 -3.42
CA ARG A 172 -4.07 -25.43 -2.36
C ARG A 172 -3.73 -26.02 -0.99
N VAL A 173 -3.12 -25.21 -0.14
CA VAL A 173 -2.88 -25.55 1.27
C VAL A 173 -3.07 -24.32 2.14
N THR A 174 -3.51 -24.50 3.39
CA THR A 174 -3.50 -23.48 4.42
C THR A 174 -2.37 -23.77 5.39
N VAL A 175 -1.53 -22.78 5.65
CA VAL A 175 -0.39 -22.83 6.59
C VAL A 175 -0.68 -21.87 7.72
N THR A 176 -0.72 -22.37 8.95
CA THR A 176 -0.86 -21.53 10.15
C THR A 176 0.51 -21.08 10.64
N ILE A 177 0.72 -19.78 10.69
CA ILE A 177 1.94 -19.13 11.19
C ILE A 177 1.69 -18.63 12.61
N GLY A 178 2.52 -19.04 13.55
CA GLY A 178 2.50 -18.53 14.93
C GLY A 178 3.18 -17.15 15.04
N PRO A 179 3.01 -16.45 16.18
CA PRO A 179 3.76 -15.22 16.48
C PRO A 179 5.19 -15.54 16.94
N ASN A 180 5.99 -14.47 17.14
CA ASN A 180 7.32 -14.53 17.75
C ASN A 180 8.32 -15.42 17.00
N ALA A 181 8.63 -15.01 15.77
CA ALA A 181 9.63 -15.63 14.90
C ALA A 181 9.32 -17.09 14.51
N ASP A 182 8.05 -17.47 14.43
CA ASP A 182 7.69 -18.78 13.87
C ASP A 182 8.13 -18.87 12.40
N ALA A 183 8.58 -20.06 11.99
CA ALA A 183 9.06 -20.31 10.65
C ALA A 183 8.41 -21.56 10.07
N LYS A 184 7.75 -21.41 8.93
CA LYS A 184 7.08 -22.51 8.22
C LYS A 184 7.54 -22.57 6.78
N THR A 185 7.41 -23.76 6.21
CA THR A 185 7.65 -23.99 4.79
C THR A 185 6.40 -24.60 4.14
N ALA A 186 5.96 -24.01 3.04
CA ALA A 186 4.95 -24.56 2.15
C ALA A 186 5.66 -25.17 0.94
N SER A 187 5.52 -26.49 0.78
CA SER A 187 6.08 -27.19 -0.38
C SER A 187 4.99 -27.46 -1.40
N VAL A 188 5.05 -26.73 -2.52
CA VAL A 188 4.18 -26.97 -3.67
C VAL A 188 4.66 -28.25 -4.36
N PRO A 189 3.80 -29.26 -4.51
CA PRO A 189 4.18 -30.49 -5.22
C PRO A 189 4.43 -30.22 -6.70
N VAL A 190 5.00 -31.17 -7.40
CA VAL A 190 4.98 -31.19 -8.86
C VAL A 190 3.52 -31.35 -9.30
N LEU A 191 3.02 -30.38 -10.04
CA LEU A 191 1.67 -30.41 -10.60
C LEU A 191 1.61 -31.31 -11.82
#